data_857b264bd3e61b1ad6b5d43d5fbe6a50
#
_entry.id   857b264bd3e61b1ad6b5d43d5fbe6a50
#
_cell.length_a   1.000
_cell.length_b   1.000
_cell.length_c   1.000
_cell.angle_alpha   90.00
_cell.angle_beta   90.00
_cell.angle_gamma   90.00
#
_symmetry.space_group_name_H-M   'P 1'
#
loop_
_entity.id
_entity.type
_entity.pdbx_description
1 polymer ?
#
loop_
_entity_poly.entity_id
_entity_poly.type
_entity_poly.pdbx_seq_one_letter_code
_entity_poly.pdbx_strand_id
1 'polypeptide(L)'
;MLQEDRDELTMNQKKSPMLFRLIKWTVRTCYHKVSLQGSEHLPDTPCVVVANHCQLHGPITSELYFPAPRVTWCAGQMMELKEVPGYAFQDFWSQKPKRSHWYYKLCSYAMAPLASYIFTHADTIAVRHDARILSTFKKTVAALQEGNNVIIFPEHDVKYNHIIYEFQDRFVNVAKHYYRKSGKALPFVPMYIAPKLKTAVIGEPIYFDPERPMDEERERICNELKNSITALGEALPLHTVVPYRNIPKKLYPKNRPNQEVSL
;
A
#
# COMPACT_ATOMS: atom_id res chain seq x y z
N MET A 1 7.65 -32.13 -0.89
CA MET A 1 6.39 -31.38 -0.81
C MET A 1 6.06 -30.81 0.58
N LEU A 2 6.37 -31.49 1.69
CA LEU A 2 6.14 -30.93 3.05
C LEU A 2 7.35 -30.18 3.63
N GLN A 3 8.53 -30.30 3.05
CA GLN A 3 9.76 -29.65 3.48
C GLN A 3 9.95 -28.29 2.79
N GLU A 4 9.64 -28.19 1.49
CA GLU A 4 9.65 -26.94 0.73
C GLU A 4 8.61 -25.91 1.24
N ASP A 5 7.41 -26.38 1.65
CA ASP A 5 6.38 -25.53 2.26
C ASP A 5 6.79 -24.95 3.64
N ARG A 6 7.75 -25.58 4.32
CA ARG A 6 8.21 -25.12 5.64
C ARG A 6 9.31 -24.07 5.51
N ASP A 7 10.16 -24.18 4.50
CA ASP A 7 11.24 -23.21 4.23
C ASP A 7 10.75 -21.92 3.58
N GLU A 8 9.58 -21.93 2.89
CA GLU A 8 8.91 -20.71 2.40
C GLU A 8 8.13 -19.96 3.49
N LEU A 9 7.78 -20.60 4.61
CA LEU A 9 6.94 -20.02 5.67
C LEU A 9 7.72 -19.24 6.73
N THR A 10 9.01 -19.48 6.89
CA THR A 10 9.86 -18.63 7.72
C THR A 10 10.31 -17.43 6.91
N MET A 11 9.61 -16.30 7.05
CA MET A 11 10.15 -14.99 6.70
C MET A 11 11.30 -14.69 7.68
N ASN A 12 12.39 -15.46 7.51
CA ASN A 12 13.63 -15.24 8.22
C ASN A 12 14.04 -13.79 7.96
N GLN A 13 14.40 -13.03 9.00
CA GLN A 13 15.05 -11.73 8.88
C GLN A 13 16.42 -11.92 8.17
N LYS A 14 16.38 -12.26 6.88
CA LYS A 14 17.55 -12.26 6.03
C LYS A 14 18.07 -10.83 6.05
N LYS A 15 19.27 -10.63 6.59
CA LYS A 15 19.97 -9.34 6.48
C LYS A 15 19.88 -8.89 5.04
N SER A 16 19.18 -7.77 4.81
CA SER A 16 18.98 -7.22 3.47
C SER A 16 20.32 -7.11 2.73
N PRO A 17 20.43 -7.51 1.45
CA PRO A 17 21.67 -7.43 0.71
C PRO A 17 22.27 -6.03 0.75
N MET A 18 23.60 -5.93 0.73
CA MET A 18 24.31 -4.65 0.82
C MET A 18 23.84 -3.64 -0.24
N LEU A 19 23.60 -4.11 -1.47
CA LEU A 19 23.08 -3.28 -2.55
C LEU A 19 21.69 -2.72 -2.24
N PHE A 20 20.78 -3.52 -1.68
CA PHE A 20 19.44 -3.04 -1.29
C PHE A 20 19.55 -1.97 -0.18
N ARG A 21 20.43 -2.17 0.80
CA ARG A 21 20.68 -1.18 1.85
C ARG A 21 21.21 0.14 1.28
N LEU A 22 22.10 0.07 0.28
CA LEU A 22 22.62 1.25 -0.41
C LEU A 22 21.51 1.97 -1.18
N ILE A 23 20.67 1.24 -1.91
CA ILE A 23 19.50 1.81 -2.63
C ILE A 23 18.57 2.50 -1.61
N LYS A 24 18.23 1.83 -0.52
CA LYS A 24 17.36 2.39 0.53
C LYS A 24 17.97 3.65 1.15
N TRP A 25 19.26 3.65 1.42
CA TRP A 25 19.97 4.83 1.92
C TRP A 25 19.94 5.99 0.92
N THR A 26 20.19 5.73 -0.37
CA THR A 26 20.11 6.73 -1.44
C THR A 26 18.69 7.32 -1.54
N VAL A 27 17.67 6.46 -1.55
CA VAL A 27 16.27 6.92 -1.58
C VAL A 27 15.98 7.77 -0.34
N ARG A 28 16.40 7.34 0.85
CA ARG A 28 16.19 8.09 2.09
C ARG A 28 16.88 9.47 2.09
N THR A 29 18.04 9.58 1.45
CA THR A 29 18.78 10.83 1.35
C THR A 29 18.16 11.80 0.35
N CYS A 30 17.64 11.26 -0.77
CA CYS A 30 17.02 12.06 -1.83
C CYS A 30 15.54 12.38 -1.56
N TYR A 31 14.85 11.53 -0.79
CA TYR A 31 13.44 11.73 -0.47
C TYR A 31 13.28 12.62 0.76
N HIS A 32 12.33 13.53 0.72
CA HIS A 32 12.09 14.44 1.84
C HIS A 32 11.66 13.66 3.11
N LYS A 33 12.05 14.17 4.28
CA LYS A 33 11.60 13.61 5.55
C LYS A 33 10.10 13.78 5.69
N VAL A 34 9.39 12.72 6.09
CA VAL A 34 7.95 12.72 6.36
C VAL A 34 7.72 12.73 7.87
N SER A 35 6.87 13.65 8.34
CA SER A 35 6.38 13.66 9.71
C SER A 35 5.22 12.68 9.85
N LEU A 36 5.31 11.78 10.81
CA LEU A 36 4.23 10.84 11.12
C LEU A 36 3.46 11.36 12.34
N GLN A 37 2.14 11.40 12.24
CA GLN A 37 1.22 11.80 13.29
C GLN A 37 0.26 10.66 13.60
N GLY A 38 -0.30 10.60 14.82
CA GLY A 38 -1.25 9.57 15.20
C GLY A 38 -0.63 8.19 15.42
N SER A 39 0.69 8.10 15.66
CA SER A 39 1.34 6.80 15.93
C SER A 39 0.80 6.11 17.18
N GLU A 40 0.20 6.86 18.10
CA GLU A 40 -0.48 6.38 19.30
C GLU A 40 -1.76 5.58 19.00
N HIS A 41 -2.31 5.69 17.80
CA HIS A 41 -3.47 4.91 17.36
C HIS A 41 -3.07 3.51 16.86
N LEU A 42 -1.77 3.25 16.68
CA LEU A 42 -1.34 1.90 16.34
C LEU A 42 -1.61 0.96 17.52
N PRO A 43 -2.36 -0.13 17.32
CA PRO A 43 -2.59 -1.09 18.39
C PRO A 43 -1.31 -1.82 18.78
N ASP A 44 -1.24 -2.32 20.02
CA ASP A 44 -0.13 -3.16 20.49
C ASP A 44 -0.02 -4.50 19.76
N THR A 45 -1.11 -4.92 19.11
CA THR A 45 -1.16 -6.14 18.29
C THR A 45 -0.94 -5.79 16.81
N PRO A 46 -0.32 -6.69 16.03
CA PRO A 46 -0.16 -6.48 14.61
C PRO A 46 -1.49 -6.19 13.89
N CYS A 47 -1.45 -5.27 12.95
CA CYS A 47 -2.61 -4.76 12.23
C CYS A 47 -2.39 -4.72 10.72
N VAL A 48 -3.48 -4.54 9.99
CA VAL A 48 -3.44 -4.18 8.57
C VAL A 48 -3.60 -2.67 8.45
N VAL A 49 -2.57 -1.98 7.98
CA VAL A 49 -2.62 -0.54 7.71
C VAL A 49 -3.08 -0.32 6.27
N VAL A 50 -4.15 0.43 6.11
CA VAL A 50 -4.74 0.75 4.81
C VAL A 50 -4.48 2.22 4.50
N ALA A 51 -3.77 2.49 3.39
CA ALA A 51 -3.37 3.84 3.05
C ALA A 51 -3.74 4.22 1.60
N ASN A 52 -3.78 5.53 1.33
CA ASN A 52 -3.84 6.03 -0.03
C ASN A 52 -2.49 5.81 -0.72
N HIS A 53 -2.55 5.36 -1.98
CA HIS A 53 -1.33 4.98 -2.73
C HIS A 53 -0.47 6.20 -3.11
N CYS A 54 -1.09 7.31 -3.46
CA CYS A 54 -0.44 8.55 -3.92
C CYS A 54 0.80 8.28 -4.82
N GLN A 55 0.63 7.43 -5.80
CA GLN A 55 1.66 6.96 -6.74
C GLN A 55 2.84 6.30 -5.98
N LEU A 56 4.07 6.68 -6.21
CA LEU A 56 5.23 6.12 -5.51
C LEU A 56 5.40 6.65 -4.07
N HIS A 57 4.70 7.73 -3.71
CA HIS A 57 4.88 8.35 -2.40
C HIS A 57 4.40 7.46 -1.25
N GLY A 58 3.29 6.75 -1.43
CA GLY A 58 2.75 5.83 -0.43
C GLY A 58 3.74 4.72 -0.06
N PRO A 59 4.16 3.89 -1.03
CA PRO A 59 5.16 2.84 -0.78
C PRO A 59 6.47 3.36 -0.20
N ILE A 60 7.02 4.47 -0.71
CA ILE A 60 8.27 5.06 -0.21
C ILE A 60 8.12 5.54 1.22
N THR A 61 7.02 6.25 1.54
CA THR A 61 6.76 6.75 2.89
C THR A 61 6.64 5.61 3.89
N SER A 62 5.90 4.57 3.53
CA SER A 62 5.73 3.38 4.38
C SER A 62 7.05 2.64 4.59
N GLU A 63 7.86 2.49 3.52
CA GLU A 63 9.16 1.82 3.60
C GLU A 63 10.17 2.57 4.49
N LEU A 64 10.18 3.90 4.45
CA LEU A 64 11.20 4.70 5.10
C LEU A 64 10.83 5.20 6.50
N TYR A 65 9.53 5.41 6.77
CA TYR A 65 9.08 6.19 7.92
C TYR A 65 8.03 5.51 8.80
N PHE A 66 7.49 4.36 8.40
CA PHE A 66 6.55 3.63 9.27
C PHE A 66 7.29 3.17 10.57
N PRO A 67 6.72 3.36 11.77
CA PRO A 67 7.47 3.31 13.02
C PRO A 67 7.60 1.90 13.62
N ALA A 68 6.98 0.88 13.01
CA ALA A 68 6.94 -0.49 13.53
C ALA A 68 7.39 -1.52 12.49
N PRO A 69 7.71 -2.77 12.90
CA PRO A 69 7.95 -3.86 11.97
C PRO A 69 6.77 -4.04 11.01
N ARG A 70 7.08 -4.21 9.73
CA ARG A 70 6.05 -4.26 8.67
C ARG A 70 6.46 -5.07 7.47
N VAL A 71 5.47 -5.52 6.74
CA VAL A 71 5.57 -5.99 5.35
C VAL A 71 4.55 -5.21 4.50
N THR A 72 4.80 -5.06 3.20
CA THR A 72 3.93 -4.27 2.32
C THR A 72 3.41 -5.15 1.19
N TRP A 73 2.12 -5.08 0.87
CA TRP A 73 1.58 -5.71 -0.32
C TRP A 73 2.06 -4.98 -1.58
N CYS A 74 2.50 -5.74 -2.56
CA CYS A 74 2.90 -5.20 -3.86
C CYS A 74 2.33 -6.03 -5.01
N ALA A 75 2.22 -5.43 -6.19
CA ALA A 75 1.84 -6.14 -7.39
C ALA A 75 2.86 -7.26 -7.69
N GLY A 76 2.41 -8.51 -7.72
CA GLY A 76 3.28 -9.67 -7.92
C GLY A 76 4.07 -9.61 -9.23
N GLN A 77 3.54 -8.92 -10.24
CA GLN A 77 4.21 -8.67 -11.51
C GLN A 77 5.51 -7.86 -11.36
N MET A 78 5.61 -7.01 -10.34
CA MET A 78 6.81 -6.21 -10.09
C MET A 78 7.98 -7.04 -9.52
N MET A 79 7.72 -8.24 -9.03
CA MET A 79 8.75 -9.15 -8.53
C MET A 79 9.31 -10.07 -9.62
N GLU A 80 8.59 -10.25 -10.72
CA GLU A 80 9.01 -11.15 -11.81
C GLU A 80 9.59 -10.35 -13.00
N LEU A 81 10.91 -10.47 -13.20
CA LEU A 81 11.64 -9.70 -14.21
C LEU A 81 10.97 -9.68 -15.60
N LYS A 82 10.34 -10.80 -15.99
CA LYS A 82 9.67 -10.93 -17.29
C LYS A 82 8.34 -10.16 -17.35
N GLU A 83 7.67 -9.97 -16.23
CA GLU A 83 6.36 -9.30 -16.14
C GLU A 83 6.51 -7.79 -15.91
N VAL A 84 7.61 -7.35 -15.27
CA VAL A 84 7.84 -5.94 -14.94
C VAL A 84 7.68 -5.00 -16.13
N PRO A 85 8.26 -5.24 -17.33
CA PRO A 85 8.17 -4.26 -18.41
C PRO A 85 6.74 -3.99 -18.86
N GLY A 86 5.93 -5.05 -18.98
CA GLY A 86 4.52 -4.95 -19.37
C GLY A 86 3.70 -4.21 -18.32
N TYR A 87 3.83 -4.61 -17.05
CA TYR A 87 3.12 -4.00 -15.94
C TYR A 87 3.51 -2.53 -15.76
N ALA A 88 4.82 -2.22 -15.71
CA ALA A 88 5.30 -0.87 -15.53
C ALA A 88 4.89 0.07 -16.68
N PHE A 89 4.90 -0.41 -17.93
CA PHE A 89 4.40 0.37 -19.06
C PHE A 89 2.92 0.69 -18.88
N GLN A 90 2.10 -0.32 -18.54
CA GLN A 90 0.66 -0.16 -18.36
C GLN A 90 0.33 0.83 -17.24
N ASP A 91 1.00 0.73 -16.11
CA ASP A 91 0.73 1.52 -14.90
C ASP A 91 1.27 2.96 -15.00
N PHE A 92 2.51 3.14 -15.46
CA PHE A 92 3.16 4.46 -15.45
C PHE A 92 3.00 5.24 -16.75
N TRP A 93 2.90 4.58 -17.90
CA TRP A 93 3.08 5.26 -19.20
C TRP A 93 1.98 5.01 -20.24
N SER A 94 1.00 4.14 -19.98
CA SER A 94 -0.09 3.86 -20.91
C SER A 94 -0.89 5.11 -21.29
N GLN A 95 -0.96 6.09 -20.39
CA GLN A 95 -1.68 7.37 -20.60
C GLN A 95 -0.87 8.41 -21.43
N LYS A 96 0.38 8.12 -21.77
CA LYS A 96 1.19 9.01 -22.60
C LYS A 96 0.75 8.95 -24.07
N PRO A 97 1.07 9.98 -24.90
CA PRO A 97 0.72 9.97 -26.32
C PRO A 97 1.25 8.72 -27.02
N LYS A 98 0.43 8.08 -27.87
CA LYS A 98 0.75 6.83 -28.57
C LYS A 98 2.09 6.89 -29.33
N ARG A 99 2.43 8.04 -29.93
CA ARG A 99 3.69 8.27 -30.64
C ARG A 99 4.95 8.08 -29.80
N SER A 100 4.84 8.20 -28.48
CA SER A 100 5.96 8.04 -27.53
C SER A 100 5.97 6.67 -26.83
N HIS A 101 5.01 5.79 -27.11
CA HIS A 101 4.92 4.49 -26.45
C HIS A 101 6.14 3.60 -26.66
N TRP A 102 6.76 3.64 -27.86
CA TRP A 102 7.96 2.88 -28.12
C TRP A 102 9.11 3.24 -27.18
N TYR A 103 9.30 4.54 -26.93
CA TYR A 103 10.31 5.04 -26.00
C TYR A 103 10.01 4.60 -24.56
N TYR A 104 8.78 4.75 -24.08
CA TYR A 104 8.40 4.34 -22.74
C TYR A 104 8.42 2.82 -22.55
N LYS A 105 8.16 2.04 -23.59
CA LYS A 105 8.40 0.59 -23.56
C LYS A 105 9.89 0.28 -23.36
N LEU A 106 10.78 0.95 -24.08
CA LEU A 106 12.21 0.77 -23.86
C LEU A 106 12.62 1.15 -22.42
N CYS A 107 12.10 2.26 -21.88
CA CYS A 107 12.32 2.64 -20.50
C CYS A 107 11.82 1.57 -19.51
N SER A 108 10.67 0.92 -19.78
CA SER A 108 10.14 -0.14 -18.91
C SER A 108 11.04 -1.39 -18.90
N TYR A 109 11.65 -1.75 -20.03
CA TYR A 109 12.66 -2.81 -20.07
C TYR A 109 13.94 -2.42 -19.33
N ALA A 110 14.42 -1.20 -19.51
CA ALA A 110 15.62 -0.71 -18.84
C ALA A 110 15.50 -0.65 -17.31
N MET A 111 14.32 -0.29 -16.79
CA MET A 111 14.07 -0.24 -15.35
C MET A 111 13.76 -1.61 -14.71
N ALA A 112 13.37 -2.62 -15.50
CA ALA A 112 12.89 -3.89 -14.99
C ALA A 112 13.85 -4.62 -14.05
N PRO A 113 15.16 -4.71 -14.31
CA PRO A 113 16.09 -5.38 -13.39
C PRO A 113 16.16 -4.71 -12.02
N LEU A 114 16.20 -3.37 -12.00
CA LEU A 114 16.25 -2.61 -10.76
C LEU A 114 14.93 -2.72 -9.99
N ALA A 115 13.80 -2.60 -10.67
CA ALA A 115 12.48 -2.71 -10.04
C ALA A 115 12.28 -4.11 -9.45
N SER A 116 12.48 -5.17 -10.24
CA SER A 116 12.38 -6.55 -9.75
C SER A 116 13.31 -6.80 -8.56
N TYR A 117 14.55 -6.32 -8.61
CA TYR A 117 15.49 -6.42 -7.51
C TYR A 117 14.97 -5.74 -6.23
N ILE A 118 14.46 -4.50 -6.34
CA ILE A 118 13.92 -3.75 -5.19
C ILE A 118 12.74 -4.50 -4.58
N PHE A 119 11.74 -4.88 -5.38
CA PHE A 119 10.53 -5.54 -4.88
C PHE A 119 10.79 -6.96 -4.35
N THR A 120 11.82 -7.65 -4.82
CA THR A 120 12.19 -8.98 -4.31
C THR A 120 12.93 -8.89 -2.96
N HIS A 121 13.65 -7.77 -2.69
CA HIS A 121 14.45 -7.61 -1.48
C HIS A 121 13.85 -6.66 -0.45
N ALA A 122 12.81 -5.91 -0.80
CA ALA A 122 11.97 -5.23 0.17
C ALA A 122 11.11 -6.25 0.94
N ASP A 123 10.71 -5.91 2.15
CA ASP A 123 9.80 -6.73 2.95
C ASP A 123 8.39 -6.64 2.34
N THR A 124 8.15 -7.39 1.26
CA THR A 124 6.90 -7.34 0.49
C THR A 124 6.24 -8.70 0.33
N ILE A 125 4.91 -8.69 0.25
CA ILE A 125 4.08 -9.84 -0.09
C ILE A 125 3.48 -9.60 -1.47
N ALA A 126 3.75 -10.52 -2.42
CA ALA A 126 3.19 -10.47 -3.76
C ALA A 126 1.67 -10.65 -3.75
N VAL A 127 0.94 -9.73 -4.37
CA VAL A 127 -0.50 -9.84 -4.61
C VAL A 127 -0.74 -10.26 -6.05
N ARG A 128 -1.54 -11.29 -6.23
CA ARG A 128 -1.99 -11.74 -7.54
C ARG A 128 -3.50 -11.90 -7.53
N HIS A 129 -4.16 -11.51 -8.62
CA HIS A 129 -5.62 -11.51 -8.71
C HIS A 129 -6.20 -12.85 -9.25
N ASP A 130 -5.41 -13.90 -9.25
CA ASP A 130 -5.79 -15.27 -9.67
C ASP A 130 -5.87 -16.22 -8.46
N ALA A 131 -5.88 -17.53 -8.70
CA ALA A 131 -5.93 -18.55 -7.64
C ALA A 131 -4.80 -18.43 -6.60
N ARG A 132 -3.71 -17.73 -6.94
CA ARG A 132 -2.58 -17.48 -6.03
C ARG A 132 -2.89 -16.47 -4.91
N ILE A 133 -4.05 -15.80 -4.94
CA ILE A 133 -4.49 -14.89 -3.85
C ILE A 133 -4.52 -15.59 -2.49
N LEU A 134 -4.80 -16.89 -2.45
CA LEU A 134 -4.76 -17.67 -1.21
C LEU A 134 -3.36 -17.75 -0.60
N SER A 135 -2.30 -17.77 -1.44
CA SER A 135 -0.91 -17.68 -0.97
C SER A 135 -0.64 -16.32 -0.35
N THR A 136 -1.13 -15.22 -0.96
CA THR A 136 -1.04 -13.88 -0.38
C THR A 136 -1.67 -13.84 1.01
N PHE A 137 -2.87 -14.38 1.18
CA PHE A 137 -3.55 -14.40 2.49
C PHE A 137 -2.78 -15.25 3.52
N LYS A 138 -2.27 -16.43 3.14
CA LYS A 138 -1.45 -17.24 4.02
C LYS A 138 -0.19 -16.52 4.50
N LYS A 139 0.55 -15.87 3.57
CA LYS A 139 1.75 -15.08 3.89
C LYS A 139 1.42 -13.87 4.75
N THR A 140 0.30 -13.20 4.50
CA THR A 140 -0.17 -12.07 5.31
C THR A 140 -0.47 -12.50 6.76
N VAL A 141 -1.20 -13.59 6.93
CA VAL A 141 -1.51 -14.12 8.27
C VAL A 141 -0.25 -14.56 8.99
N ALA A 142 0.71 -15.18 8.30
CA ALA A 142 2.00 -15.56 8.89
C ALA A 142 2.78 -14.33 9.36
N ALA A 143 2.88 -13.29 8.53
CA ALA A 143 3.55 -12.03 8.89
C ALA A 143 2.92 -11.36 10.12
N LEU A 144 1.57 -11.32 10.20
CA LEU A 144 0.86 -10.81 11.37
C LEU A 144 1.16 -11.65 12.63
N GLN A 145 1.22 -12.98 12.51
CA GLN A 145 1.57 -13.87 13.63
C GLN A 145 3.02 -13.71 14.10
N GLU A 146 3.93 -13.31 13.21
CA GLU A 146 5.33 -12.99 13.51
C GLU A 146 5.52 -11.58 14.11
N GLY A 147 4.44 -10.83 14.33
CA GLY A 147 4.50 -9.48 14.91
C GLY A 147 4.68 -8.35 13.90
N ASN A 148 4.60 -8.61 12.59
CA ASN A 148 4.68 -7.57 11.57
C ASN A 148 3.31 -6.98 11.27
N ASN A 149 3.26 -5.65 11.12
CA ASN A 149 2.12 -4.99 10.51
C ASN A 149 2.12 -5.22 8.99
N VAL A 150 0.95 -5.19 8.38
CA VAL A 150 0.83 -5.36 6.92
C VAL A 150 0.27 -4.09 6.31
N ILE A 151 1.06 -3.41 5.46
CA ILE A 151 0.63 -2.18 4.79
C ILE A 151 0.08 -2.51 3.42
N ILE A 152 -1.09 -1.99 3.11
CA ILE A 152 -1.76 -2.19 1.82
C ILE A 152 -2.26 -0.88 1.22
N PHE A 153 -2.26 -0.83 -0.11
CA PHE A 153 -2.78 0.27 -0.91
C PHE A 153 -3.85 -0.28 -1.85
N PRO A 154 -5.09 -0.50 -1.36
CA PRO A 154 -6.10 -1.25 -2.11
C PRO A 154 -6.88 -0.43 -3.12
N GLU A 155 -6.47 0.80 -3.41
CA GLU A 155 -7.13 1.66 -4.40
C GLU A 155 -7.15 1.04 -5.79
N HIS A 156 -8.21 1.33 -6.56
CA HIS A 156 -8.32 0.98 -7.97
C HIS A 156 -8.86 2.15 -8.80
N ASP A 157 -9.21 1.92 -10.07
CA ASP A 157 -9.46 2.97 -11.05
C ASP A 157 -10.66 3.88 -10.80
N VAL A 158 -11.61 3.48 -9.97
CA VAL A 158 -12.84 4.23 -9.70
C VAL A 158 -12.61 5.21 -8.57
N LYS A 159 -12.86 6.49 -8.81
CA LYS A 159 -12.72 7.52 -7.79
C LYS A 159 -13.88 7.43 -6.79
N TYR A 160 -13.55 7.35 -5.51
CA TYR A 160 -14.54 7.39 -4.42
C TYR A 160 -14.94 8.83 -4.09
N ASN A 161 -13.94 9.69 -3.85
CA ASN A 161 -14.13 11.12 -3.62
C ASN A 161 -12.89 11.92 -4.06
N HIS A 162 -12.73 13.16 -3.56
CA HIS A 162 -11.61 14.05 -3.93
C HIS A 162 -10.27 13.67 -3.27
N ILE A 163 -10.25 12.76 -2.28
CA ILE A 163 -9.06 12.33 -1.53
C ILE A 163 -8.61 10.94 -1.93
N ILE A 164 -9.53 9.99 -1.98
CA ILE A 164 -9.21 8.57 -2.14
C ILE A 164 -10.05 7.93 -3.24
N TYR A 165 -9.51 6.87 -3.83
CA TYR A 165 -10.18 6.03 -4.81
C TYR A 165 -10.91 4.86 -4.14
N GLU A 166 -11.79 4.19 -4.88
CA GLU A 166 -12.50 3.00 -4.42
C GLU A 166 -11.52 1.90 -4.05
N PHE A 167 -11.91 1.02 -3.13
CA PHE A 167 -11.08 -0.10 -2.71
C PHE A 167 -11.47 -1.41 -3.40
N GLN A 168 -10.46 -2.20 -3.73
CA GLN A 168 -10.62 -3.62 -3.99
C GLN A 168 -10.87 -4.31 -2.65
N ASP A 169 -12.11 -4.66 -2.34
CA ASP A 169 -12.59 -5.06 -1.01
C ASP A 169 -12.07 -6.40 -0.49
N ARG A 170 -11.55 -7.26 -1.38
CA ARG A 170 -11.16 -8.66 -1.04
C ARG A 170 -10.04 -8.77 -0.02
N PHE A 171 -9.26 -7.71 0.21
CA PHE A 171 -8.22 -7.72 1.24
C PHE A 171 -8.79 -7.96 2.64
N VAL A 172 -10.02 -7.55 2.90
CA VAL A 172 -10.69 -7.75 4.20
C VAL A 172 -10.82 -9.22 4.55
N ASN A 173 -10.86 -10.13 3.55
CA ASN A 173 -10.92 -11.57 3.78
C ASN A 173 -9.74 -12.12 4.61
N VAL A 174 -8.61 -11.41 4.64
CA VAL A 174 -7.47 -11.75 5.52
C VAL A 174 -7.91 -11.84 6.98
N ALA A 175 -8.84 -10.98 7.41
CA ALA A 175 -9.32 -10.95 8.78
C ALA A 175 -9.99 -12.26 9.20
N LYS A 176 -10.79 -12.85 8.31
CA LYS A 176 -11.41 -14.16 8.57
C LYS A 176 -10.38 -15.28 8.73
N HIS A 177 -9.31 -15.25 7.90
CA HIS A 177 -8.23 -16.23 8.00
C HIS A 177 -7.40 -16.03 9.27
N TYR A 178 -7.15 -14.77 9.63
CA TYR A 178 -6.44 -14.42 10.86
C TYR A 178 -7.22 -14.84 12.10
N TYR A 179 -8.53 -14.49 12.16
CA TYR A 179 -9.41 -14.85 13.26
C TYR A 179 -9.48 -16.39 13.47
N ARG A 180 -9.63 -17.15 12.39
CA ARG A 180 -9.65 -18.63 12.45
C ARG A 180 -8.37 -19.24 13.05
N LYS A 181 -7.23 -18.56 12.87
CA LYS A 181 -5.94 -19.05 13.38
C LYS A 181 -5.59 -18.53 14.77
N SER A 182 -5.96 -17.31 15.10
CA SER A 182 -5.53 -16.62 16.32
C SER A 182 -6.63 -16.49 17.37
N GLY A 183 -7.90 -16.63 16.99
CA GLY A 183 -9.05 -16.30 17.84
C GLY A 183 -9.20 -14.79 18.12
N LYS A 184 -8.43 -13.93 17.45
CA LYS A 184 -8.41 -12.48 17.69
C LYS A 184 -8.99 -11.72 16.51
N ALA A 185 -9.77 -10.67 16.78
CA ALA A 185 -10.22 -9.73 15.76
C ALA A 185 -9.03 -8.96 15.18
N LEU A 186 -8.92 -8.90 13.85
CA LEU A 186 -7.85 -8.18 13.16
C LEU A 186 -8.17 -6.69 13.13
N PRO A 187 -7.28 -5.80 13.60
CA PRO A 187 -7.44 -4.37 13.43
C PRO A 187 -7.04 -3.92 12.01
N PHE A 188 -7.85 -3.05 11.41
CA PHE A 188 -7.55 -2.29 10.21
C PHE A 188 -7.32 -0.83 10.58
N VAL A 189 -6.18 -0.29 10.25
CA VAL A 189 -5.77 1.07 10.64
C VAL A 189 -5.73 1.97 9.42
N PRO A 190 -6.56 3.02 9.35
CA PRO A 190 -6.50 3.98 8.25
C PRO A 190 -5.25 4.85 8.35
N MET A 191 -4.58 5.11 7.23
CA MET A 191 -3.47 6.04 7.14
C MET A 191 -3.62 6.94 5.93
N TYR A 192 -3.54 8.25 6.12
CA TYR A 192 -3.50 9.22 5.03
C TYR A 192 -2.09 9.78 4.83
N ILE A 193 -1.60 9.73 3.60
CA ILE A 193 -0.29 10.24 3.21
C ILE A 193 -0.48 11.49 2.36
N ALA A 194 0.09 12.62 2.83
CA ALA A 194 0.05 13.93 2.18
C ALA A 194 1.47 14.35 1.75
N PRO A 195 1.97 13.92 0.57
CA PRO A 195 3.34 14.19 0.16
C PRO A 195 3.68 15.68 0.05
N LYS A 196 2.68 16.50 -0.32
CA LYS A 196 2.85 17.96 -0.45
C LYS A 196 3.06 18.67 0.89
N LEU A 197 2.54 18.09 1.97
CA LEU A 197 2.76 18.56 3.34
C LEU A 197 3.92 17.81 4.02
N LYS A 198 4.51 16.81 3.36
CA LYS A 198 5.53 15.94 3.96
C LYS A 198 5.04 15.29 5.26
N THR A 199 3.79 14.86 5.28
CA THR A 199 3.10 14.35 6.47
C THR A 199 2.35 13.07 6.13
N ALA A 200 2.32 12.13 7.07
CA ALA A 200 1.40 11.00 7.08
C ALA A 200 0.67 10.98 8.43
N VAL A 201 -0.62 10.66 8.41
CA VAL A 201 -1.48 10.63 9.60
C VAL A 201 -2.10 9.26 9.73
N ILE A 202 -1.99 8.67 10.92
CA ILE A 202 -2.59 7.38 11.29
C ILE A 202 -3.87 7.68 12.10
N GLY A 203 -4.97 7.01 11.75
CA GLY A 203 -6.24 7.15 12.45
C GLY A 203 -6.56 5.94 13.33
N GLU A 204 -7.71 5.99 13.99
CA GLU A 204 -8.19 4.96 14.90
C GLU A 204 -8.42 3.62 14.19
N PRO A 205 -8.12 2.49 14.86
CA PRO A 205 -8.30 1.16 14.31
C PRO A 205 -9.79 0.77 14.19
N ILE A 206 -10.12 0.11 13.10
CA ILE A 206 -11.42 -0.50 12.82
C ILE A 206 -11.26 -2.01 12.99
N TYR A 207 -11.99 -2.62 13.92
CA TYR A 207 -11.86 -4.04 14.20
C TYR A 207 -12.81 -4.89 13.37
N PHE A 208 -12.31 -6.03 12.90
CA PHE A 208 -13.11 -7.06 12.25
C PHE A 208 -14.11 -7.68 13.22
N ASP A 209 -15.37 -7.78 12.79
CA ASP A 209 -16.43 -8.45 13.54
C ASP A 209 -16.66 -9.86 12.96
N PRO A 210 -16.26 -10.94 13.69
CA PRO A 210 -16.41 -12.31 13.20
C PRO A 210 -17.86 -12.81 13.14
N GLU A 211 -18.80 -12.14 13.82
CA GLU A 211 -20.22 -12.54 13.87
C GLU A 211 -21.00 -12.01 12.65
N ARG A 212 -20.45 -11.07 11.92
CA ARG A 212 -21.10 -10.51 10.72
C ARG A 212 -20.90 -11.38 9.49
N PRO A 213 -21.87 -11.44 8.57
CA PRO A 213 -21.69 -11.99 7.24
C PRO A 213 -20.51 -11.31 6.54
N MET A 214 -19.63 -12.11 5.89
CA MET A 214 -18.37 -11.59 5.34
C MET A 214 -18.57 -10.49 4.27
N ASP A 215 -19.67 -10.54 3.53
CA ASP A 215 -19.96 -9.54 2.49
C ASP A 215 -20.34 -8.19 3.09
N GLU A 216 -21.17 -8.19 4.13
CA GLU A 216 -21.54 -7.00 4.89
C GLU A 216 -20.32 -6.41 5.62
N GLU A 217 -19.49 -7.28 6.17
CA GLU A 217 -18.30 -6.86 6.91
C GLU A 217 -17.24 -6.24 5.99
N ARG A 218 -17.07 -6.77 4.76
CA ARG A 218 -16.21 -6.13 3.75
C ARG A 218 -16.68 -4.72 3.41
N GLU A 219 -17.99 -4.58 3.18
CA GLU A 219 -18.57 -3.28 2.85
C GLU A 219 -18.39 -2.29 4.01
N ARG A 220 -18.69 -2.71 5.26
CA ARG A 220 -18.53 -1.89 6.45
C ARG A 220 -17.10 -1.41 6.61
N ILE A 221 -16.13 -2.34 6.66
CA ILE A 221 -14.72 -2.00 6.87
C ILE A 221 -14.20 -1.10 5.75
N CYS A 222 -14.52 -1.40 4.50
CA CYS A 222 -14.09 -0.56 3.37
C CYS A 222 -14.68 0.86 3.46
N ASN A 223 -15.95 1.00 3.80
CA ASN A 223 -16.60 2.30 3.91
C ASN A 223 -16.05 3.10 5.11
N GLU A 224 -15.88 2.48 6.27
CA GLU A 224 -15.29 3.12 7.43
C GLU A 224 -13.86 3.57 7.17
N LEU A 225 -13.02 2.73 6.53
CA LEU A 225 -11.66 3.08 6.14
C LEU A 225 -11.61 4.25 5.16
N LYS A 226 -12.44 4.22 4.10
CA LYS A 226 -12.51 5.32 3.12
C LYS A 226 -12.93 6.64 3.78
N ASN A 227 -13.95 6.59 4.64
CA ASN A 227 -14.42 7.76 5.37
C ASN A 227 -13.36 8.29 6.35
N SER A 228 -12.70 7.40 7.09
CA SER A 228 -11.62 7.78 8.01
C SER A 228 -10.44 8.40 7.27
N ILE A 229 -9.97 7.80 6.17
CA ILE A 229 -8.86 8.36 5.37
C ILE A 229 -9.26 9.72 4.78
N THR A 230 -10.51 9.87 4.35
CA THR A 230 -11.04 11.15 3.85
C THR A 230 -11.01 12.20 4.95
N ALA A 231 -11.54 11.89 6.14
CA ALA A 231 -11.54 12.78 7.28
C ALA A 231 -10.14 13.20 7.73
N LEU A 232 -9.18 12.25 7.77
CA LEU A 232 -7.76 12.54 8.04
C LEU A 232 -7.18 13.53 7.03
N GLY A 233 -7.48 13.35 5.74
CA GLY A 233 -7.02 14.26 4.70
C GLY A 233 -7.66 15.65 4.78
N GLU A 234 -8.95 15.73 5.07
CA GLU A 234 -9.70 16.98 5.19
C GLU A 234 -9.30 17.78 6.45
N ALA A 235 -8.89 17.10 7.52
CA ALA A 235 -8.42 17.74 8.75
C ALA A 235 -7.08 18.47 8.60
N LEU A 236 -6.25 18.06 7.62
CA LEU A 236 -4.97 18.70 7.36
C LEU A 236 -5.12 20.09 6.72
N PRO A 237 -4.09 20.97 6.82
CA PRO A 237 -4.05 22.23 6.08
C PRO A 237 -4.35 22.04 4.60
N LEU A 238 -4.86 23.10 3.95
CA LEU A 238 -5.19 23.04 2.52
C LEU A 238 -3.97 22.62 1.68
N HIS A 239 -4.11 21.54 0.95
CA HIS A 239 -3.04 21.00 0.12
C HIS A 239 -3.56 20.33 -1.15
N THR A 240 -2.66 20.04 -2.06
CA THR A 240 -2.95 19.29 -3.27
C THR A 240 -2.84 17.79 -2.96
N VAL A 241 -3.90 17.06 -3.20
CA VAL A 241 -3.95 15.60 -3.08
C VAL A 241 -3.24 14.97 -4.29
N VAL A 242 -2.30 14.07 -4.03
CA VAL A 242 -1.70 13.26 -5.09
C VAL A 242 -2.58 12.03 -5.31
N PRO A 243 -3.25 11.91 -6.47
CA PRO A 243 -4.20 10.83 -6.69
C PRO A 243 -3.50 9.49 -6.94
N TYR A 244 -4.24 8.39 -6.79
CA TYR A 244 -3.81 7.04 -7.17
C TYR A 244 -3.43 7.00 -8.65
N ARG A 245 -4.32 7.46 -9.53
CA ARG A 245 -4.09 7.46 -10.99
C ARG A 245 -3.04 8.48 -11.41
N ASN A 246 -2.22 8.09 -12.39
CA ASN A 246 -1.22 8.97 -12.99
C ASN A 246 -1.86 9.93 -14.00
N ILE A 247 -2.56 10.94 -13.50
CA ILE A 247 -3.19 12.01 -14.29
C ILE A 247 -2.30 13.25 -14.37
N PRO A 248 -2.55 14.20 -15.29
CA PRO A 248 -1.82 15.48 -15.35
C PRO A 248 -1.92 16.26 -14.03
N LYS A 249 -0.80 16.77 -13.52
CA LYS A 249 -0.71 17.46 -12.22
C LYS A 249 -1.69 18.64 -12.08
N LYS A 250 -2.07 19.30 -13.18
CA LYS A 250 -3.07 20.38 -13.19
C LYS A 250 -4.49 19.92 -12.81
N LEU A 251 -4.74 18.61 -12.87
CA LEU A 251 -6.04 18.01 -12.53
C LEU A 251 -6.05 17.43 -11.11
N TYR A 252 -4.98 17.61 -10.34
CA TYR A 252 -4.93 17.12 -8.97
C TYR A 252 -5.92 17.92 -8.11
N PRO A 253 -6.79 17.23 -7.34
CA PRO A 253 -7.75 17.91 -6.47
C PRO A 253 -7.07 18.54 -5.26
N LYS A 254 -7.82 19.40 -4.57
CA LYS A 254 -7.50 19.85 -3.22
C LYS A 254 -8.19 18.93 -2.20
N ASN A 255 -7.64 18.86 -0.99
CA ASN A 255 -8.25 18.11 0.11
C ASN A 255 -9.57 18.72 0.61
N ARG A 256 -9.87 19.97 0.25
CA ARG A 256 -11.14 20.67 0.52
C ARG A 256 -11.58 21.37 -0.76
N PRO A 257 -12.38 20.72 -1.63
CA PRO A 257 -12.71 21.28 -2.95
C PRO A 257 -13.63 22.51 -2.91
N ASN A 258 -14.37 22.72 -1.82
CA ASN A 258 -15.40 23.78 -1.73
C ASN A 258 -14.97 24.99 -0.89
N GLN A 259 -13.74 25.10 -0.45
CA GLN A 259 -13.23 26.36 0.09
C GLN A 259 -12.73 27.23 -1.08
N GLU A 260 -13.67 27.92 -1.75
CA GLU A 260 -13.33 29.16 -2.45
C GLU A 260 -12.66 30.07 -1.43
N VAL A 261 -11.48 30.55 -1.78
CA VAL A 261 -10.74 31.55 -1.02
C VAL A 261 -11.66 32.76 -0.95
N SER A 262 -12.31 32.98 0.21
CA SER A 262 -12.84 34.30 0.51
C SER A 262 -11.64 35.23 0.60
N LEU A 263 -11.46 35.99 -0.46
CA LEU A 263 -10.54 37.12 -0.54
C LEU A 263 -10.93 38.20 0.47
#